data_11f2f146c76ecccd3ae6934c07b39706
#
_entry.id   11f2f146c76ecccd3ae6934c07b39706
#
_cell.length_a   1.000
_cell.length_b   1.000
_cell.length_c   1.000
_cell.angle_alpha   90.00
_cell.angle_beta   90.00
_cell.angle_gamma   90.00
#
_symmetry.space_group_name_H-M   'P 1'
#
loop_
_entity.id
_entity.type
_entity.pdbx_description
1 polymer ?
#
loop_
_entity_poly.entity_id
_entity_poly.type
_entity_poly.pdbx_seq_one_letter_code
_entity_poly.pdbx_strand_id
1 'polypeptide(L)'
;MTLSDSQAYSQVIGCLMYKPLLFLEYPNIQSYDFDFTPAKVYLFAIKKLYEAGATVLSPLEVDQEIVQSGSAALQAYQSENGLNFLKEAYEHAQLGNFELYYKRLKKYSLLRKLQKAHYDISYYYVPEKDIVDPRVEAQLIDRLEKATLEDILNNIEKDYSEIRNDYLNGGKTQGDPSEGLMQLVEELKNSPSIGVSLEGKIFSSVCRGARKRMFLFEIFFYKRW
;
A
#
# COMPACT_ATOMS: atom_id res chain seq x y z
N MET A 1 10.51 9.58 18.54
CA MET A 1 10.34 8.79 17.29
C MET A 1 9.88 9.72 16.17
N THR A 2 10.39 9.59 14.95
CA THR A 2 9.97 10.35 13.78
C THR A 2 9.24 9.43 12.81
N LEU A 3 8.22 9.93 12.08
CA LEU A 3 7.55 9.19 11.00
C LEU A 3 8.34 9.25 9.69
N SER A 4 9.67 9.08 9.81
CA SER A 4 10.63 9.16 8.73
C SER A 4 11.67 8.06 8.87
N ASP A 5 12.11 7.49 7.75
CA ASP A 5 13.14 6.45 7.70
C ASP A 5 14.16 6.80 6.61
N SER A 6 15.20 7.54 7.01
CA SER A 6 16.27 7.97 6.10
C SER A 6 17.01 6.79 5.46
N GLN A 7 17.16 5.69 6.17
CA GLN A 7 17.79 4.48 5.64
C GLN A 7 16.92 3.86 4.53
N ALA A 8 15.61 3.75 4.75
CA ALA A 8 14.70 3.25 3.72
C ALA A 8 14.69 4.17 2.49
N TYR A 9 14.75 5.49 2.67
CA TYR A 9 14.85 6.44 1.56
C TYR A 9 16.12 6.23 0.74
N SER A 10 17.28 6.19 1.39
CA SER A 10 18.56 5.96 0.73
C SER A 10 18.57 4.64 -0.04
N GLN A 11 18.13 3.56 0.58
CA GLN A 11 18.09 2.24 -0.05
C GLN A 11 17.13 2.16 -1.22
N VAL A 12 15.92 2.73 -1.11
CA VAL A 12 14.96 2.73 -2.21
C VAL A 12 15.47 3.57 -3.38
N ILE A 13 15.99 4.78 -3.14
CA ILE A 13 16.56 5.65 -4.18
C ILE A 13 17.76 4.99 -4.84
N GLY A 14 18.70 4.44 -4.07
CA GLY A 14 19.87 3.75 -4.59
C GLY A 14 19.52 2.54 -5.47
N CYS A 15 18.61 1.71 -5.00
CA CYS A 15 18.15 0.54 -5.76
C CYS A 15 17.40 0.93 -7.05
N LEU A 16 16.62 2.01 -7.03
CA LEU A 16 15.94 2.53 -8.23
C LEU A 16 16.92 3.08 -9.26
N MET A 17 18.05 3.67 -8.86
CA MET A 17 19.12 4.05 -9.77
C MET A 17 19.80 2.82 -10.36
N TYR A 18 20.07 1.81 -9.54
CA TYR A 18 20.76 0.60 -9.98
C TYR A 18 19.89 -0.28 -10.91
N LYS A 19 18.60 -0.39 -10.61
CA LYS A 19 17.61 -1.18 -11.38
C LYS A 19 16.30 -0.41 -11.53
N PRO A 20 16.18 0.53 -12.48
CA PRO A 20 14.94 1.30 -12.69
C PRO A 20 13.72 0.45 -13.02
N LEU A 21 13.89 -0.77 -13.53
CA LEU A 21 12.82 -1.75 -13.75
C LEU A 21 12.00 -2.06 -12.49
N LEU A 22 12.52 -1.75 -11.29
CA LEU A 22 11.75 -1.85 -10.04
C LEU A 22 10.47 -1.00 -10.06
N PHE A 23 10.37 0.03 -10.89
CA PHE A 23 9.12 0.77 -11.08
C PHE A 23 7.99 -0.08 -11.68
N LEU A 24 8.31 -1.10 -12.49
CA LEU A 24 7.31 -2.07 -12.98
C LEU A 24 6.94 -3.09 -11.93
N GLU A 25 7.92 -3.56 -11.14
CA GLU A 25 7.68 -4.54 -10.08
C GLU A 25 6.91 -3.89 -8.90
N TYR A 26 7.15 -2.59 -8.65
CA TYR A 26 6.58 -1.81 -7.55
C TYR A 26 5.93 -0.50 -8.05
N PRO A 27 4.84 -0.56 -8.83
CA PRO A 27 4.24 0.61 -9.48
C PRO A 27 3.67 1.65 -8.50
N ASN A 28 3.48 1.26 -7.26
CA ASN A 28 2.90 2.10 -6.21
C ASN A 28 3.91 3.00 -5.49
N ILE A 29 5.18 3.07 -5.94
CA ILE A 29 6.15 4.04 -5.39
C ILE A 29 5.75 5.44 -5.85
N GLN A 30 5.45 6.31 -4.90
CA GLN A 30 4.96 7.66 -5.16
C GLN A 30 5.77 8.72 -4.38
N SER A 31 5.76 9.94 -4.85
CA SER A 31 6.47 11.05 -4.20
C SER A 31 6.00 11.32 -2.75
N TYR A 32 4.73 11.06 -2.45
CA TYR A 32 4.20 11.22 -1.10
C TYR A 32 4.69 10.13 -0.10
N ASP A 33 5.32 9.06 -0.60
CA ASP A 33 5.93 8.05 0.27
C ASP A 33 7.18 8.59 0.99
N PHE A 34 7.71 9.71 0.51
CA PHE A 34 8.83 10.41 1.11
C PHE A 34 8.33 11.68 1.80
N ASP A 35 8.71 11.92 3.04
CA ASP A 35 8.45 13.18 3.76
C ASP A 35 9.55 14.22 3.49
N PHE A 36 10.70 13.77 3.08
CA PHE A 36 11.89 14.57 2.79
C PHE A 36 11.84 15.10 1.34
N THR A 37 11.80 16.42 1.19
CA THR A 37 11.64 17.07 -0.12
C THR A 37 12.71 16.68 -1.15
N PRO A 38 14.01 16.63 -0.82
CA PRO A 38 15.02 16.18 -1.77
C PRO A 38 14.78 14.76 -2.30
N ALA A 39 14.33 13.83 -1.46
CA ALA A 39 14.02 12.47 -1.91
C ALA A 39 12.91 12.42 -2.97
N LYS A 40 11.94 13.35 -2.89
CA LYS A 40 10.90 13.50 -3.94
C LYS A 40 11.50 13.98 -5.25
N VAL A 41 12.49 14.88 -5.19
CA VAL A 41 13.22 15.39 -6.36
C VAL A 41 14.02 14.26 -7.00
N TYR A 42 14.73 13.46 -6.20
CA TYR A 42 15.48 12.30 -6.70
C TYR A 42 14.55 11.30 -7.38
N LEU A 43 13.44 10.94 -6.73
CA LEU A 43 12.47 10.02 -7.32
C LEU A 43 11.94 10.53 -8.66
N PHE A 44 11.61 11.82 -8.74
CA PHE A 44 11.12 12.44 -9.97
C PHE A 44 12.14 12.34 -11.10
N ALA A 45 13.40 12.70 -10.83
CA ALA A 45 14.48 12.66 -11.84
C ALA A 45 14.73 11.21 -12.30
N ILE A 46 14.84 10.26 -11.37
CA ILE A 46 15.03 8.83 -11.67
C ILE A 46 13.89 8.31 -12.54
N LYS A 47 12.64 8.64 -12.18
CA LYS A 47 11.47 8.22 -12.94
C LYS A 47 11.45 8.79 -14.34
N LYS A 48 11.78 10.06 -14.52
CA LYS A 48 11.85 10.73 -15.81
C LYS A 48 12.92 10.08 -16.73
N LEU A 49 14.09 9.79 -16.19
CA LEU A 49 15.16 9.09 -16.92
C LEU A 49 14.76 7.65 -17.28
N TYR A 50 14.08 6.96 -16.38
CA TYR A 50 13.52 5.63 -16.65
C TYR A 50 12.48 5.67 -17.78
N GLU A 51 11.56 6.63 -17.77
CA GLU A 51 10.56 6.83 -18.82
C GLU A 51 11.21 7.22 -20.18
N ALA A 52 12.40 7.83 -20.15
CA ALA A 52 13.23 8.08 -21.33
C ALA A 52 13.98 6.82 -21.82
N GLY A 53 13.87 5.68 -21.13
CA GLY A 53 14.43 4.39 -21.55
C GLY A 53 15.74 4.00 -20.85
N ALA A 54 16.15 4.68 -19.79
CA ALA A 54 17.34 4.31 -19.05
C ALA A 54 17.15 2.99 -18.29
N THR A 55 18.12 2.08 -18.39
CA THR A 55 18.10 0.76 -17.76
C THR A 55 18.94 0.68 -16.49
N VAL A 56 19.93 1.54 -16.36
CA VAL A 56 20.78 1.78 -15.18
C VAL A 56 21.06 3.27 -15.15
N LEU A 57 21.12 3.86 -13.99
CA LEU A 57 21.33 5.29 -13.80
C LEU A 57 22.54 5.53 -12.89
N SER A 58 23.46 6.34 -13.33
CA SER A 58 24.54 6.83 -12.46
C SER A 58 24.07 8.04 -11.63
N PRO A 59 24.67 8.28 -10.46
CA PRO A 59 24.40 9.48 -9.67
C PRO A 59 24.57 10.79 -10.44
N LEU A 60 25.52 10.83 -11.40
CA LEU A 60 25.79 12.01 -12.22
C LEU A 60 24.67 12.27 -13.24
N GLU A 61 24.09 11.24 -13.85
CA GLU A 61 22.96 11.41 -14.77
C GLU A 61 21.73 11.95 -14.04
N VAL A 62 21.46 11.44 -12.84
CA VAL A 62 20.37 11.95 -11.99
C VAL A 62 20.63 13.40 -11.55
N ASP A 63 21.88 13.74 -11.19
CA ASP A 63 22.28 15.11 -10.87
C ASP A 63 22.05 16.07 -12.05
N GLN A 64 22.49 15.69 -13.24
CA GLN A 64 22.28 16.49 -14.45
C GLN A 64 20.80 16.72 -14.76
N GLU A 65 19.97 15.69 -14.60
CA GLU A 65 18.52 15.79 -14.80
C GLU A 65 17.89 16.75 -13.79
N ILE A 66 18.32 16.72 -12.52
CA ILE A 66 17.82 17.62 -11.48
C ILE A 66 18.22 19.07 -11.79
N VAL A 67 19.47 19.31 -12.19
CA VAL A 67 19.96 20.64 -12.56
C VAL A 67 19.16 21.23 -13.71
N GLN A 68 18.72 20.41 -14.67
CA GLN A 68 17.90 20.83 -15.82
C GLN A 68 16.43 21.02 -15.48
N SER A 69 15.94 20.47 -14.37
CA SER A 69 14.50 20.45 -14.04
C SER A 69 13.94 21.73 -13.42
N GLY A 70 14.77 22.73 -13.12
CA GLY A 70 14.35 24.06 -12.69
C GLY A 70 14.75 24.45 -11.27
N SER A 71 14.56 25.73 -10.94
CA SER A 71 15.15 26.38 -9.77
C SER A 71 14.68 25.86 -8.42
N ALA A 72 13.40 25.51 -8.27
CA ALA A 72 12.85 25.05 -6.98
C ALA A 72 13.37 23.64 -6.60
N ALA A 73 13.45 22.73 -7.58
CA ALA A 73 14.02 21.40 -7.39
C ALA A 73 15.51 21.50 -7.06
N LEU A 74 16.23 22.33 -7.81
CA LEU A 74 17.66 22.56 -7.63
C LEU A 74 17.99 23.14 -6.23
N GLN A 75 17.19 24.08 -5.73
CA GLN A 75 17.39 24.64 -4.40
C GLN A 75 17.23 23.59 -3.28
N ALA A 76 16.19 22.76 -3.34
CA ALA A 76 15.99 21.66 -2.39
C ALA A 76 17.12 20.62 -2.47
N TYR A 77 17.61 20.35 -3.66
CA TYR A 77 18.72 19.45 -3.92
C TYR A 77 20.04 19.95 -3.36
N GLN A 78 20.37 21.22 -3.62
CA GLN A 78 21.63 21.83 -3.19
C GLN A 78 21.73 22.03 -1.67
N SER A 79 20.61 22.32 -1.00
CA SER A 79 20.59 22.54 0.46
C SER A 79 21.05 21.32 1.26
N GLU A 80 20.93 20.12 0.70
CA GLU A 80 21.18 18.84 1.37
C GLU A 80 22.39 18.07 0.77
N ASN A 81 23.28 18.76 0.05
CA ASN A 81 24.43 18.10 -0.59
C ASN A 81 24.02 16.89 -1.47
N GLY A 82 23.00 17.09 -2.30
CA GLY A 82 22.26 16.03 -2.99
C GLY A 82 23.10 15.06 -3.81
N LEU A 83 24.18 15.52 -4.48
CA LEU A 83 25.07 14.63 -5.23
C LEU A 83 25.77 13.61 -4.32
N ASN A 84 26.21 14.01 -3.12
CA ASN A 84 26.81 13.07 -2.18
C ASN A 84 25.81 12.06 -1.69
N PHE A 85 24.57 12.49 -1.37
CA PHE A 85 23.50 11.56 -1.03
C PHE A 85 23.24 10.54 -2.13
N LEU A 86 23.15 10.96 -3.39
CA LEU A 86 22.96 10.06 -4.53
C LEU A 86 24.11 9.05 -4.68
N LYS A 87 25.38 9.50 -4.49
CA LYS A 87 26.54 8.61 -4.52
C LYS A 87 26.50 7.57 -3.40
N GLU A 88 26.27 8.01 -2.17
CA GLU A 88 26.18 7.12 -1.00
C GLU A 88 25.00 6.14 -1.16
N ALA A 89 23.83 6.61 -1.61
CA ALA A 89 22.68 5.77 -1.86
C ALA A 89 22.96 4.70 -2.93
N TYR A 90 23.67 5.07 -3.99
CA TYR A 90 24.02 4.15 -5.07
C TYR A 90 25.07 3.12 -4.61
N GLU A 91 26.13 3.55 -3.91
CA GLU A 91 27.20 2.68 -3.42
C GLU A 91 26.72 1.65 -2.40
N HIS A 92 25.77 2.04 -1.56
CA HIS A 92 25.22 1.19 -0.51
C HIS A 92 23.91 0.48 -0.87
N ALA A 93 23.48 0.57 -2.13
CA ALA A 93 22.24 -0.05 -2.61
C ALA A 93 22.26 -1.58 -2.48
N GLN A 94 21.29 -2.14 -1.79
CA GLN A 94 21.14 -3.58 -1.57
C GLN A 94 19.88 -4.11 -2.25
N LEU A 95 19.98 -4.49 -3.52
CA LEU A 95 18.84 -4.99 -4.30
C LEU A 95 18.13 -6.17 -3.64
N GLY A 96 18.87 -7.08 -2.99
CA GLY A 96 18.29 -8.24 -2.31
C GLY A 96 17.38 -7.86 -1.13
N ASN A 97 17.56 -6.66 -0.58
CA ASN A 97 16.79 -6.14 0.55
C ASN A 97 15.77 -5.06 0.14
N PHE A 98 15.59 -4.83 -1.17
CA PHE A 98 14.70 -3.78 -1.68
C PHE A 98 13.29 -3.89 -1.11
N GLU A 99 12.70 -5.07 -1.13
CA GLU A 99 11.34 -5.31 -0.64
C GLU A 99 11.17 -4.94 0.85
N LEU A 100 12.19 -5.22 1.67
CA LEU A 100 12.20 -4.85 3.09
C LEU A 100 12.11 -3.33 3.25
N TYR A 101 12.98 -2.59 2.56
CA TYR A 101 13.00 -1.13 2.64
C TYR A 101 11.78 -0.47 1.99
N TYR A 102 11.27 -1.06 0.91
CA TYR A 102 10.01 -0.63 0.31
C TYR A 102 8.83 -0.79 1.28
N LYS A 103 8.70 -1.93 1.95
CA LYS A 103 7.65 -2.14 2.96
C LYS A 103 7.77 -1.15 4.12
N ARG A 104 9.00 -0.88 4.59
CA ARG A 104 9.25 0.14 5.62
C ARG A 104 8.83 1.53 5.14
N LEU A 105 9.24 1.94 3.95
CA LEU A 105 8.83 3.20 3.33
C LEU A 105 7.30 3.34 3.29
N LYS A 106 6.60 2.30 2.85
CA LYS A 106 5.13 2.30 2.76
C LYS A 106 4.44 2.36 4.13
N LYS A 107 4.98 1.69 5.15
CA LYS A 107 4.45 1.79 6.53
C LYS A 107 4.50 3.23 7.05
N TYR A 108 5.64 3.89 6.95
CA TYR A 108 5.77 5.28 7.38
C TYR A 108 4.88 6.23 6.54
N SER A 109 4.79 5.99 5.24
CA SER A 109 3.89 6.73 4.35
C SER A 109 2.42 6.59 4.78
N LEU A 110 1.99 5.37 5.08
CA LEU A 110 0.64 5.08 5.56
C LEU A 110 0.35 5.81 6.87
N LEU A 111 1.23 5.69 7.87
CA LEU A 111 1.05 6.35 9.16
C LEU A 111 0.95 7.88 9.02
N ARG A 112 1.78 8.49 8.15
CA ARG A 112 1.67 9.94 7.87
C ARG A 112 0.33 10.31 7.23
N LYS A 113 -0.19 9.49 6.32
CA LYS A 113 -1.52 9.71 5.73
C LYS A 113 -2.64 9.60 6.76
N LEU A 114 -2.58 8.59 7.62
CA LEU A 114 -3.54 8.39 8.68
C LEU A 114 -3.52 9.53 9.69
N GLN A 115 -2.33 9.96 10.12
CA GLN A 115 -2.17 11.11 11.00
C GLN A 115 -2.75 12.39 10.38
N LYS A 116 -2.46 12.64 9.10
CA LYS A 116 -3.01 13.80 8.37
C LYS A 116 -4.52 13.74 8.23
N ALA A 117 -5.09 12.56 8.17
CA ALA A 117 -6.54 12.34 8.14
C ALA A 117 -7.18 12.29 9.55
N HIS A 118 -6.38 12.61 10.59
CA HIS A 118 -6.82 12.64 12.00
C HIS A 118 -7.26 11.29 12.56
N TYR A 119 -6.79 10.18 12.00
CA TYR A 119 -6.95 8.88 12.63
C TYR A 119 -6.01 8.73 13.84
N ASP A 120 -6.45 8.03 14.85
CA ASP A 120 -5.59 7.69 15.99
C ASP A 120 -4.57 6.64 15.57
N ILE A 121 -3.30 7.01 15.62
CA ILE A 121 -2.16 6.13 15.33
C ILE A 121 -1.28 5.90 16.57
N SER A 122 -1.76 6.27 17.75
CA SER A 122 -1.00 6.22 19.02
C SER A 122 -0.51 4.81 19.35
N TYR A 123 -1.20 3.79 18.87
CA TYR A 123 -0.77 2.39 19.01
C TYR A 123 0.57 2.08 18.33
N TYR A 124 0.89 2.80 17.23
CA TYR A 124 2.11 2.60 16.44
C TYR A 124 3.10 3.76 16.56
N TYR A 125 2.62 4.95 16.87
CA TYR A 125 3.44 6.14 16.85
C TYR A 125 2.98 7.17 17.89
N VAL A 126 3.95 7.65 18.67
CA VAL A 126 3.79 8.80 19.57
C VAL A 126 4.92 9.79 19.26
N PRO A 127 4.64 11.10 19.17
CA PRO A 127 5.66 12.12 18.97
C PRO A 127 6.75 12.03 20.05
N GLU A 128 8.00 12.23 19.68
CA GLU A 128 9.17 12.12 20.58
C GLU A 128 9.03 13.00 21.83
N LYS A 129 8.48 14.22 21.68
CA LYS A 129 8.22 15.14 22.78
C LYS A 129 7.24 14.60 23.84
N ASP A 130 6.41 13.64 23.48
CA ASP A 130 5.38 13.07 24.34
C ASP A 130 5.82 11.72 24.95
N ILE A 131 7.02 11.21 24.58
CA ILE A 131 7.61 9.98 25.12
C ILE A 131 8.43 10.33 26.36
N VAL A 132 7.95 9.92 27.52
CA VAL A 132 8.62 10.12 28.81
C VAL A 132 9.52 8.96 29.17
N ASP A 133 9.19 7.75 28.75
CA ASP A 133 9.93 6.52 29.08
C ASP A 133 10.52 5.87 27.82
N PRO A 134 11.86 5.68 27.76
CA PRO A 134 12.53 5.01 26.64
C PRO A 134 12.01 3.58 26.37
N ARG A 135 11.43 2.91 27.37
CA ARG A 135 10.83 1.58 27.18
C ARG A 135 9.60 1.63 26.31
N VAL A 136 8.83 2.72 26.39
CA VAL A 136 7.66 2.93 25.52
C VAL A 136 8.09 3.09 24.07
N GLU A 137 9.16 3.85 23.83
CA GLU A 137 9.71 4.01 22.48
C GLU A 137 10.14 2.68 21.87
N ALA A 138 10.88 1.87 22.63
CA ALA A 138 11.30 0.55 22.18
C ALA A 138 10.12 -0.37 21.86
N GLN A 139 9.03 -0.31 22.64
CA GLN A 139 7.81 -1.07 22.38
C GLN A 139 7.08 -0.60 21.11
N LEU A 140 7.02 0.71 20.87
CA LEU A 140 6.41 1.27 19.65
C LEU A 140 7.19 0.86 18.40
N ILE A 141 8.53 0.91 18.46
CA ILE A 141 9.40 0.46 17.36
C ILE A 141 9.16 -1.02 17.07
N ASP A 142 9.18 -1.88 18.09
CA ASP A 142 8.96 -3.32 17.94
C ASP A 142 7.58 -3.64 17.34
N ARG A 143 6.52 -2.95 17.80
CA ARG A 143 5.17 -3.08 17.21
C ARG A 143 5.13 -2.67 15.74
N LEU A 144 5.74 -1.53 15.41
CA LEU A 144 5.76 -1.03 14.04
C LEU A 144 6.58 -1.94 13.13
N GLU A 145 7.68 -2.50 13.59
CA GLU A 145 8.47 -3.44 12.82
C GLU A 145 7.69 -4.72 12.50
N LYS A 146 6.98 -5.27 13.48
CA LYS A 146 6.19 -6.51 13.34
C LYS A 146 4.91 -6.32 12.54
N ALA A 147 4.26 -5.16 12.64
CA ALA A 147 3.00 -4.90 11.97
C ALA A 147 3.17 -4.89 10.43
N THR A 148 2.23 -5.48 9.73
CA THR A 148 2.09 -5.32 8.27
C THR A 148 1.27 -4.08 7.94
N LEU A 149 1.24 -3.68 6.67
CA LEU A 149 0.34 -2.61 6.20
C LEU A 149 -1.14 -2.98 6.42
N GLU A 150 -1.45 -4.25 6.24
CA GLU A 150 -2.78 -4.81 6.44
C GLU A 150 -3.20 -4.76 7.91
N ASP A 151 -2.31 -5.11 8.85
CA ASP A 151 -2.59 -5.01 10.28
C ASP A 151 -2.91 -3.58 10.71
N ILE A 152 -2.18 -2.60 10.16
CA ILE A 152 -2.42 -1.18 10.44
C ILE A 152 -3.81 -0.75 9.95
N LEU A 153 -4.19 -1.15 8.74
CA LEU A 153 -5.49 -0.82 8.16
C LEU A 153 -6.64 -1.54 8.87
N ASN A 154 -6.47 -2.83 9.18
CA ASN A 154 -7.48 -3.63 9.87
C ASN A 154 -7.81 -3.08 11.25
N ASN A 155 -6.83 -2.54 11.98
CA ASN A 155 -7.10 -1.90 13.28
C ASN A 155 -8.03 -0.69 13.12
N ILE A 156 -7.83 0.13 12.09
CA ILE A 156 -8.70 1.30 11.83
C ILE A 156 -10.09 0.87 11.36
N GLU A 157 -10.16 -0.14 10.49
CA GLU A 157 -11.45 -0.67 10.01
C GLU A 157 -12.25 -1.30 11.14
N LYS A 158 -11.59 -1.92 12.11
CA LYS A 158 -12.24 -2.46 13.30
C LYS A 158 -12.91 -1.35 14.10
N ASP A 159 -12.20 -0.30 14.43
CA ASP A 159 -12.75 0.84 15.18
C ASP A 159 -13.93 1.48 14.44
N TYR A 160 -13.78 1.68 13.11
CA TYR A 160 -14.86 2.18 12.28
C TYR A 160 -16.08 1.24 12.26
N SER A 161 -15.84 -0.06 12.18
CA SER A 161 -16.91 -1.06 12.17
C SER A 161 -17.66 -1.12 13.51
N GLU A 162 -16.95 -0.98 14.63
CA GLU A 162 -17.56 -0.88 15.97
C GLU A 162 -18.47 0.33 16.05
N ILE A 163 -17.96 1.54 15.69
CA ILE A 163 -18.76 2.76 15.65
C ILE A 163 -19.98 2.60 14.73
N ARG A 164 -19.79 2.05 13.55
CA ARG A 164 -20.87 1.82 12.59
C ARG A 164 -21.94 0.90 13.15
N ASN A 165 -21.55 -0.16 13.83
CA ASN A 165 -22.49 -1.11 14.46
C ASN A 165 -23.30 -0.45 15.57
N ASP A 166 -22.65 0.35 16.40
CA ASP A 166 -23.30 1.04 17.50
C ASP A 166 -24.39 2.04 17.01
N TYR A 167 -24.12 2.75 15.95
CA TYR A 167 -24.98 3.84 15.48
C TYR A 167 -25.96 3.44 14.36
N LEU A 168 -25.60 2.52 13.50
CA LEU A 168 -26.43 2.15 12.33
C LEU A 168 -27.21 0.86 12.54
N ASN A 169 -26.68 -0.10 13.30
CA ASN A 169 -27.34 -1.39 13.52
C ASN A 169 -28.19 -1.42 14.82
N GLY A 170 -28.24 -0.30 15.56
CA GLY A 170 -29.14 -0.10 16.69
C GLY A 170 -29.13 -1.19 17.77
N GLY A 171 -27.92 -1.69 18.11
CA GLY A 171 -27.79 -2.73 19.15
C GLY A 171 -28.42 -4.08 18.79
N LYS A 172 -28.79 -4.31 17.54
CA LYS A 172 -29.03 -5.66 17.06
C LYS A 172 -27.70 -6.39 17.09
N THR A 173 -27.44 -7.11 18.16
CA THR A 173 -26.46 -8.18 18.20
C THR A 173 -26.56 -8.91 16.88
N GLN A 174 -25.50 -8.90 16.09
CA GLN A 174 -25.42 -9.80 14.94
C GLN A 174 -25.77 -11.17 15.49
N GLY A 175 -26.95 -11.69 15.13
CA GLY A 175 -27.27 -13.06 15.39
C GLY A 175 -26.12 -13.90 14.88
N ASP A 176 -25.74 -14.91 15.62
CA ASP A 176 -24.64 -15.80 15.31
C ASP A 176 -24.65 -16.06 13.80
N PRO A 177 -23.56 -15.75 13.05
CA PRO A 177 -23.49 -15.99 11.63
C PRO A 177 -23.86 -17.44 11.24
N SER A 178 -23.71 -18.36 12.20
CA SER A 178 -24.13 -19.76 12.07
C SER A 178 -25.67 -19.93 12.07
N GLU A 179 -26.42 -19.08 12.77
CA GLU A 179 -27.89 -19.13 12.76
C GLU A 179 -28.47 -18.74 11.39
N GLY A 180 -27.95 -17.66 10.80
CA GLY A 180 -28.34 -17.24 9.45
C GLY A 180 -27.94 -18.27 8.37
N LEU A 181 -26.80 -18.94 8.56
CA LEU A 181 -26.35 -20.04 7.69
C LEU A 181 -27.21 -21.28 7.84
N MET A 182 -27.60 -21.65 9.05
CA MET A 182 -28.47 -22.79 9.31
C MET A 182 -29.87 -22.56 8.73
N GLN A 183 -30.45 -21.37 8.90
CA GLN A 183 -31.71 -20.99 8.27
C GLN A 183 -31.63 -21.04 6.73
N LEU A 184 -30.57 -20.51 6.15
CA LEU A 184 -30.33 -20.56 4.70
C LEU A 184 -30.20 -22.00 4.19
N VAL A 185 -29.50 -22.86 4.94
CA VAL A 185 -29.36 -24.29 4.61
C VAL A 185 -30.68 -25.01 4.71
N GLU A 186 -31.51 -24.68 5.69
CA GLU A 186 -32.82 -25.26 5.90
C GLU A 186 -33.83 -24.80 4.84
N GLU A 187 -33.82 -23.51 4.46
CA GLU A 187 -34.58 -22.97 3.34
C GLU A 187 -34.17 -23.62 2.00
N LEU A 188 -32.87 -23.79 1.76
CA LEU A 188 -32.36 -24.45 0.57
C LEU A 188 -32.69 -25.94 0.50
N LYS A 189 -32.82 -26.62 1.64
CA LYS A 189 -33.28 -28.02 1.71
C LYS A 189 -34.79 -28.16 1.49
N ASN A 190 -35.57 -27.28 2.10
CA ASN A 190 -37.02 -27.39 2.11
C ASN A 190 -37.68 -26.75 0.87
N SER A 191 -37.02 -25.79 0.25
CA SER A 191 -37.52 -25.12 -0.97
C SER A 191 -36.36 -24.77 -1.88
N PRO A 192 -35.80 -25.73 -2.61
CA PRO A 192 -34.73 -25.44 -3.57
C PRO A 192 -35.33 -24.57 -4.68
N SER A 193 -35.13 -23.25 -4.57
CA SER A 193 -35.57 -22.31 -5.59
C SER A 193 -34.77 -22.58 -6.88
N ILE A 194 -35.40 -23.32 -7.77
CA ILE A 194 -34.88 -23.54 -9.11
C ILE A 194 -35.21 -22.29 -9.94
N GLY A 195 -34.21 -21.61 -10.45
CA GLY A 195 -34.38 -20.46 -11.35
C GLY A 195 -34.81 -20.91 -12.77
N VAL A 196 -35.00 -19.94 -13.65
CA VAL A 196 -35.27 -20.21 -15.06
C VAL A 196 -34.08 -20.95 -15.68
N SER A 197 -34.36 -22.02 -16.41
CA SER A 197 -33.31 -22.83 -17.05
C SER A 197 -32.42 -22.00 -17.96
N LEU A 198 -31.12 -22.15 -17.80
CA LEU A 198 -30.11 -21.54 -18.66
C LEU A 198 -29.78 -22.50 -19.83
N GLU A 199 -29.32 -21.97 -20.94
CA GLU A 199 -28.84 -22.80 -22.05
C GLU A 199 -27.64 -23.66 -21.58
N GLY A 200 -27.75 -24.98 -21.81
CA GLY A 200 -26.77 -25.97 -21.42
C GLY A 200 -27.09 -26.69 -20.10
N LYS A 201 -27.32 -28.04 -20.22
CA LYS A 201 -27.71 -28.89 -19.08
C LYS A 201 -26.71 -28.85 -17.90
N ILE A 202 -25.44 -28.84 -18.19
CA ILE A 202 -24.38 -28.80 -17.14
C ILE A 202 -24.40 -27.45 -16.44
N PHE A 203 -24.46 -26.34 -17.17
CA PHE A 203 -24.44 -25.00 -16.62
C PHE A 203 -25.72 -24.73 -15.79
N SER A 204 -26.87 -25.15 -16.27
CA SER A 204 -28.13 -25.04 -15.54
C SER A 204 -28.13 -25.84 -14.23
N SER A 205 -27.46 -27.01 -14.19
CA SER A 205 -27.41 -27.85 -13.00
C SER A 205 -26.45 -27.30 -11.96
N VAL A 206 -25.29 -26.72 -12.38
CA VAL A 206 -24.28 -26.12 -11.48
C VAL A 206 -24.80 -24.82 -10.89
N CYS A 207 -25.38 -23.94 -11.71
CA CYS A 207 -25.88 -22.63 -11.28
C CYS A 207 -27.31 -22.66 -10.73
N ARG A 208 -27.99 -23.81 -10.77
CA ARG A 208 -29.41 -23.95 -10.40
C ARG A 208 -30.34 -22.95 -11.13
N GLY A 209 -29.99 -22.55 -12.35
CA GLY A 209 -30.72 -21.59 -13.17
C GLY A 209 -30.55 -20.11 -12.79
N ALA A 210 -31.05 -19.22 -13.64
CA ALA A 210 -31.03 -17.78 -13.43
C ALA A 210 -32.12 -17.35 -12.43
N ARG A 211 -31.73 -16.53 -11.43
CA ARG A 211 -32.66 -16.04 -10.41
C ARG A 211 -32.84 -14.52 -10.51
N LYS A 212 -33.98 -14.02 -10.03
CA LYS A 212 -34.26 -12.59 -9.96
C LYS A 212 -33.19 -11.89 -9.13
N ARG A 213 -32.55 -10.84 -9.68
CA ARG A 213 -31.44 -10.08 -9.12
C ARG A 213 -30.05 -10.73 -9.18
N MET A 214 -29.86 -11.79 -10.00
CA MET A 214 -28.51 -12.27 -10.32
C MET A 214 -28.02 -11.66 -11.63
N PHE A 215 -26.76 -11.24 -11.68
CA PHE A 215 -26.06 -10.89 -12.91
C PHE A 215 -25.25 -12.10 -13.38
N LEU A 216 -25.50 -12.55 -14.60
CA LEU A 216 -24.76 -13.61 -15.27
C LEU A 216 -23.90 -12.99 -16.37
N PHE A 217 -22.59 -13.23 -16.31
CA PHE A 217 -21.66 -12.87 -17.37
C PHE A 217 -21.28 -14.13 -18.15
N GLU A 218 -21.62 -14.18 -19.41
CA GLU A 218 -21.23 -15.25 -20.31
C GLU A 218 -19.99 -14.81 -21.10
N ILE A 219 -18.87 -15.51 -20.92
CA ILE A 219 -17.61 -15.23 -21.63
C ILE A 219 -17.45 -16.24 -22.75
N PHE A 220 -17.61 -15.79 -24.00
CA PHE A 220 -17.36 -16.61 -25.19
C PHE A 220 -15.87 -16.53 -25.57
N PHE A 221 -15.17 -17.64 -25.50
CA PHE A 221 -13.87 -17.77 -26.12
C PHE A 221 -14.02 -18.17 -27.60
N TYR A 222 -13.87 -17.22 -28.50
CA TYR A 222 -13.73 -17.53 -29.93
C TYR A 222 -12.32 -18.11 -30.18
N LYS A 223 -12.23 -19.43 -30.39
CA LYS A 223 -11.08 -20.03 -31.04
C LYS A 223 -11.13 -19.69 -32.53
N ARG A 224 -10.28 -18.79 -33.00
CA ARG A 224 -10.00 -18.72 -34.45
C ARG A 224 -9.14 -19.93 -34.81
N TRP A 225 -9.65 -20.73 -35.72
CA TRP A 225 -8.92 -21.73 -36.47
C TRP A 225 -8.09 -21.06 -37.55
#